data_396d5cf9433caed4d317a1fbc4219efe
#
_entry.id   396d5cf9433caed4d317a1fbc4219efe
#
_cell.length_a   1.000
_cell.length_b   1.000
_cell.length_c   1.000
_cell.angle_alpha   90.00
_cell.angle_beta   90.00
_cell.angle_gamma   90.00
#
_symmetry.space_group_name_H-M   'P 1'
#
loop_
_entity.id
_entity.type
_entity.pdbx_description
1 polymer ?
#
loop_
_entity_poly.entity_id
_entity_poly.type
_entity_poly.pdbx_seq_one_letter_code
_entity_poly.pdbx_strand_id
1 'polypeptide(L)'
;QTEIAETIVAKDADYLLAVKGNQPTLLTTLQDRFVLDQRDALRNTVHYFEHVEESHGRLVAQRSWAAPNEGEVDTARWPNCKMLATVESWRVVGGKPSDLERRYYISSRLMTAEAFAQAVRGHWGIENRLHWMLDVCFGEDAATVRKDFAADNLSRLKKIVLNVLRLETATAALGK
;
A
#
# COMPACT_ATOMS: atom_id res chain seq x y z
N GLN A 1 3.36 0.38 16.04
CA GLN A 1 3.54 -0.46 14.84
C GLN A 1 4.48 -1.64 15.07
N THR A 2 5.46 -1.55 15.98
CA THR A 2 6.35 -2.67 16.32
C THR A 2 5.58 -3.86 16.88
N GLU A 3 4.65 -3.64 17.82
CA GLU A 3 3.77 -4.67 18.37
C GLU A 3 2.92 -5.36 17.29
N ILE A 4 2.53 -4.62 16.25
CA ILE A 4 1.81 -5.19 15.11
C ILE A 4 2.73 -6.13 14.32
N ALA A 5 3.98 -5.71 14.05
CA ALA A 5 4.97 -6.53 13.38
C ALA A 5 5.27 -7.81 14.17
N GLU A 6 5.45 -7.71 15.48
CA GLU A 6 5.64 -8.84 16.39
C GLU A 6 4.46 -9.82 16.33
N THR A 7 3.24 -9.30 16.42
CA THR A 7 2.02 -10.11 16.37
C THR A 7 1.86 -10.85 15.04
N ILE A 8 2.21 -10.20 13.92
CA ILE A 8 2.12 -10.81 12.59
C ILE A 8 3.15 -11.95 12.47
N VAL A 9 4.39 -11.68 12.86
CA VAL A 9 5.48 -12.68 12.79
C VAL A 9 5.22 -13.85 13.74
N ALA A 10 4.68 -13.60 14.94
CA ALA A 10 4.31 -14.65 15.89
C ALA A 10 3.19 -15.59 15.37
N LYS A 11 2.48 -15.18 14.31
CA LYS A 11 1.45 -15.98 13.63
C LYS A 11 1.95 -16.60 12.31
N ASP A 12 3.27 -16.67 12.11
CA ASP A 12 3.90 -17.16 10.87
C ASP A 12 3.42 -16.43 9.61
N ALA A 13 3.07 -15.14 9.75
CA ALA A 13 2.63 -14.30 8.65
C ALA A 13 3.69 -13.24 8.30
N ASP A 14 3.59 -12.70 7.09
CA ASP A 14 4.46 -11.63 6.61
C ASP A 14 3.78 -10.27 6.70
N TYR A 15 4.59 -9.22 6.89
CA TYR A 15 4.13 -7.84 6.84
C TYR A 15 4.78 -7.04 5.72
N LEU A 16 4.04 -6.05 5.22
CA LEU A 16 4.50 -4.93 4.41
C LEU A 16 3.93 -3.66 5.03
N LEU A 17 4.76 -2.89 5.72
CA LEU A 17 4.34 -1.72 6.50
C LEU A 17 4.85 -0.43 5.89
N ALA A 18 3.95 0.53 5.69
CA ALA A 18 4.30 1.89 5.29
C ALA A 18 4.93 2.64 6.48
N VAL A 19 6.07 3.29 6.23
CA VAL A 19 6.81 4.10 7.21
C VAL A 19 6.41 5.57 7.02
N LYS A 20 5.93 6.18 8.10
CA LYS A 20 5.46 7.57 8.12
C LYS A 20 6.25 8.41 9.13
N GLY A 21 6.00 9.71 9.16
CA GLY A 21 6.66 10.66 10.05
C GLY A 21 6.54 10.38 11.56
N ASN A 22 5.59 9.53 11.97
CA ASN A 22 5.49 9.04 13.35
C ASN A 22 6.57 8.01 13.72
N GLN A 23 7.42 7.60 12.76
CA GLN A 23 8.60 6.76 12.93
C GLN A 23 9.83 7.49 12.37
N PRO A 24 10.26 8.61 12.96
CA PRO A 24 11.22 9.53 12.34
C PRO A 24 12.58 8.87 12.10
N THR A 25 13.12 8.12 13.06
CA THR A 25 14.41 7.44 12.92
C THR A 25 14.37 6.42 11.78
N LEU A 26 13.34 5.58 11.72
CA LEU A 26 13.19 4.60 10.66
C LEU A 26 13.02 5.27 9.29
N LEU A 27 12.23 6.35 9.24
CA LEU A 27 12.04 7.12 8.01
C LEU A 27 13.35 7.71 7.49
N THR A 28 14.16 8.30 8.37
CA THR A 28 15.49 8.83 8.00
C THR A 28 16.38 7.72 7.48
N THR A 29 16.45 6.57 8.15
CA THR A 29 17.22 5.41 7.66
C THR A 29 16.84 5.02 6.24
N LEU A 30 15.53 4.97 5.91
CA LEU A 30 15.09 4.64 4.56
C LEU A 30 15.38 5.78 3.56
N GLN A 31 15.27 7.02 3.97
CA GLN A 31 15.63 8.17 3.13
C GLN A 31 17.12 8.15 2.76
N ASP A 32 17.99 7.86 3.71
CA ASP A 32 19.43 7.74 3.51
C ASP A 32 19.77 6.54 2.60
N ARG A 33 19.08 5.40 2.79
CA ARG A 33 19.27 4.20 1.95
C ARG A 33 18.85 4.43 0.50
N PHE A 34 17.79 5.21 0.27
CA PHE A 34 17.25 5.50 -1.04
C PHE A 34 17.45 6.99 -1.38
N VAL A 35 18.72 7.39 -1.59
CA VAL A 35 19.05 8.74 -2.08
C VAL A 35 18.64 8.85 -3.55
N LEU A 36 17.37 9.19 -3.79
CA LEU A 36 16.74 9.15 -5.11
C LEU A 36 17.27 10.18 -6.09
N ASP A 37 18.08 11.13 -5.62
CA ASP A 37 18.81 12.04 -6.52
C ASP A 37 19.94 11.33 -7.30
N GLN A 38 20.34 10.14 -6.84
CA GLN A 38 21.30 9.25 -7.49
C GLN A 38 20.62 8.05 -8.16
N ARG A 39 19.51 8.26 -8.84
CA ARG A 39 18.65 7.19 -9.40
C ARG A 39 19.37 6.17 -10.27
N ASP A 40 20.32 6.61 -11.07
CA ASP A 40 21.09 5.72 -11.97
C ASP A 40 22.02 4.80 -11.18
N ALA A 41 22.61 5.29 -10.09
CA ALA A 41 23.42 4.45 -9.19
C ALA A 41 22.53 3.44 -8.42
N LEU A 42 21.33 3.86 -7.98
CA LEU A 42 20.38 2.98 -7.31
C LEU A 42 19.87 1.85 -8.20
N ARG A 43 19.63 2.09 -9.48
CA ARG A 43 19.21 1.06 -10.45
C ARG A 43 20.19 -0.12 -10.54
N ASN A 44 21.45 0.12 -10.28
CA ASN A 44 22.49 -0.91 -10.35
C ASN A 44 22.72 -1.65 -9.03
N THR A 45 22.24 -1.12 -7.90
CA THR A 45 22.50 -1.66 -6.55
C THR A 45 21.26 -2.23 -5.88
N VAL A 46 20.06 -1.90 -6.37
CA VAL A 46 18.78 -2.35 -5.80
C VAL A 46 17.86 -2.84 -6.93
N HIS A 47 16.90 -3.67 -6.58
CA HIS A 47 15.85 -4.06 -7.53
C HIS A 47 14.99 -2.84 -7.88
N TYR A 48 14.80 -2.61 -9.17
CA TYR A 48 14.04 -1.49 -9.72
C TYR A 48 12.91 -1.99 -10.62
N PHE A 49 11.76 -1.31 -10.54
CA PHE A 49 10.61 -1.55 -11.41
C PHE A 49 9.88 -0.23 -11.68
N GLU A 50 9.52 0.00 -12.93
CA GLU A 50 8.72 1.16 -13.35
C GLU A 50 7.44 0.70 -14.03
N HIS A 51 6.34 1.35 -13.70
CA HIS A 51 5.03 1.10 -14.25
C HIS A 51 4.38 2.42 -14.64
N VAL A 52 3.84 2.47 -15.84
CA VAL A 52 3.08 3.62 -16.35
C VAL A 52 1.73 3.11 -16.82
N GLU A 53 0.67 3.72 -16.34
CA GLU A 53 -0.71 3.39 -16.68
C GLU A 53 -1.42 4.64 -17.19
N GLU A 54 -2.09 4.51 -18.32
CA GLU A 54 -2.98 5.55 -18.84
C GLU A 54 -4.43 5.10 -18.69
N SER A 55 -5.25 5.90 -18.02
CA SER A 55 -6.67 5.64 -17.83
C SER A 55 -7.46 6.94 -17.81
N HIS A 56 -8.49 7.01 -18.66
CA HIS A 56 -9.41 8.14 -18.73
C HIS A 56 -8.73 9.51 -18.90
N GLY A 57 -7.69 9.59 -19.76
CA GLY A 57 -6.92 10.81 -20.01
C GLY A 57 -6.02 11.24 -18.84
N ARG A 58 -5.74 10.32 -17.91
CA ARG A 58 -4.77 10.49 -16.81
C ARG A 58 -3.66 9.49 -16.99
N LEU A 59 -2.43 9.98 -16.96
CA LEU A 59 -1.24 9.12 -16.89
C LEU A 59 -0.79 9.06 -15.44
N VAL A 60 -0.66 7.84 -14.91
CA VAL A 60 -0.11 7.57 -13.57
C VAL A 60 1.19 6.81 -13.77
N ALA A 61 2.28 7.38 -13.31
CA ALA A 61 3.58 6.74 -13.33
C ALA A 61 4.03 6.42 -11.90
N GLN A 62 4.64 5.26 -11.76
CA GLN A 62 5.14 4.75 -10.49
C GLN A 62 6.50 4.11 -10.68
N ARG A 63 7.44 4.46 -9.82
CA ARG A 63 8.77 3.84 -9.72
C ARG A 63 8.92 3.20 -8.36
N SER A 64 9.44 2.00 -8.33
CA SER A 64 9.60 1.21 -7.12
C SER A 64 11.03 0.69 -7.02
N TRP A 65 11.58 0.76 -5.81
CA TRP A 65 12.89 0.21 -5.48
C TRP A 65 12.74 -0.68 -4.25
N ALA A 66 13.44 -1.82 -4.28
CA ALA A 66 13.49 -2.77 -3.18
C ALA A 66 14.92 -3.22 -2.95
N ALA A 67 15.36 -3.24 -1.72
CA ALA A 67 16.69 -3.67 -1.28
C ALA A 67 16.58 -4.60 -0.07
N PRO A 68 17.50 -5.58 0.09
CA PRO A 68 17.59 -6.31 1.33
C PRO A 68 17.95 -5.36 2.48
N ASN A 69 17.49 -5.69 3.70
CA ASN A 69 17.97 -5.06 4.92
C ASN A 69 19.36 -5.65 5.25
N GLU A 70 20.41 -4.88 5.08
CA GLU A 70 21.80 -5.28 5.34
C GLU A 70 22.26 -4.87 6.75
N GLY A 71 21.30 -4.60 7.66
CA GLY A 71 21.54 -4.21 9.04
C GLY A 71 21.19 -2.75 9.35
N GLU A 72 20.67 -2.00 8.37
CA GLU A 72 20.26 -0.61 8.56
C GLU A 72 19.04 -0.48 9.51
N VAL A 73 18.15 -1.48 9.48
CA VAL A 73 16.99 -1.57 10.35
C VAL A 73 17.18 -2.69 11.36
N ASP A 74 17.13 -2.33 12.65
CA ASP A 74 17.26 -3.25 13.76
C ASP A 74 16.11 -4.26 13.80
N THR A 75 16.46 -5.54 13.65
CA THR A 75 15.51 -6.65 13.67
C THR A 75 15.03 -7.03 15.07
N ALA A 76 15.69 -6.55 16.13
CA ALA A 76 15.16 -6.68 17.49
C ALA A 76 13.93 -5.77 17.69
N ARG A 77 13.92 -4.62 17.05
CA ARG A 77 12.78 -3.69 17.08
C ARG A 77 11.74 -3.98 16.00
N TRP A 78 12.18 -4.45 14.84
CA TRP A 78 11.32 -4.80 13.70
C TRP A 78 11.54 -6.26 13.32
N PRO A 79 10.84 -7.20 13.98
CA PRO A 79 11.10 -8.62 13.82
C PRO A 79 11.03 -9.07 12.38
N ASN A 80 12.02 -9.86 11.97
CA ASN A 80 12.14 -10.38 10.59
C ASN A 80 12.15 -9.30 9.49
N CYS A 81 12.54 -8.05 9.77
CA CYS A 81 12.69 -7.06 8.71
C CYS A 81 13.79 -7.50 7.73
N LYS A 82 13.38 -7.94 6.54
CA LYS A 82 14.28 -8.47 5.49
C LYS A 82 14.42 -7.52 4.31
N MET A 83 13.49 -6.59 4.12
CA MET A 83 13.44 -5.72 2.95
C MET A 83 13.10 -4.29 3.32
N LEU A 84 13.83 -3.37 2.72
CA LEU A 84 13.55 -1.94 2.67
C LEU A 84 13.06 -1.59 1.27
N ALA A 85 12.08 -0.70 1.15
CA ALA A 85 11.55 -0.34 -0.14
C ALA A 85 11.02 1.09 -0.18
N THR A 86 10.98 1.66 -1.39
CA THR A 86 10.39 2.97 -1.64
C THR A 86 9.63 2.99 -2.95
N VAL A 87 8.60 3.83 -2.98
CA VAL A 87 7.79 4.12 -4.17
C VAL A 87 7.78 5.61 -4.41
N GLU A 88 8.07 6.02 -5.64
CA GLU A 88 7.72 7.34 -6.18
C GLU A 88 6.49 7.22 -7.07
N SER A 89 5.56 8.14 -6.94
CA SER A 89 4.40 8.24 -7.82
C SER A 89 4.11 9.68 -8.22
N TRP A 90 3.69 9.87 -9.45
CA TRP A 90 3.18 11.14 -9.95
C TRP A 90 2.07 10.90 -10.97
N ARG A 91 1.29 11.92 -11.21
CA ARG A 91 0.17 11.88 -12.15
C ARG A 91 0.35 13.02 -13.16
N VAL A 92 -0.09 12.79 -14.40
CA VAL A 92 -0.23 13.84 -15.41
C VAL A 92 -1.71 13.95 -15.75
N VAL A 93 -2.29 15.12 -15.55
CA VAL A 93 -3.69 15.42 -15.84
C VAL A 93 -3.75 16.66 -16.72
N GLY A 94 -4.33 16.55 -17.91
CA GLY A 94 -4.37 17.68 -18.87
C GLY A 94 -2.98 18.21 -19.23
N GLY A 95 -1.99 17.32 -19.33
CA GLY A 95 -0.60 17.68 -19.67
C GLY A 95 0.21 18.29 -18.52
N LYS A 96 -0.36 18.45 -17.33
CA LYS A 96 0.33 19.01 -16.14
C LYS A 96 0.70 17.89 -15.17
N PRO A 97 1.99 17.73 -14.81
CA PRO A 97 2.39 16.78 -13.78
C PRO A 97 1.97 17.27 -12.39
N SER A 98 1.57 16.32 -11.52
CA SER A 98 1.43 16.57 -10.09
C SER A 98 2.78 16.62 -9.40
N ASP A 99 2.79 17.02 -8.12
CA ASP A 99 3.95 16.85 -7.27
C ASP A 99 4.32 15.37 -7.16
N LEU A 100 5.62 15.12 -6.99
CA LEU A 100 6.17 13.80 -6.81
C LEU A 100 5.91 13.35 -5.37
N GLU A 101 5.18 12.25 -5.20
CA GLU A 101 4.92 11.65 -3.89
C GLU A 101 5.88 10.49 -3.66
N ARG A 102 6.55 10.48 -2.48
CA ARG A 102 7.45 9.41 -2.05
C ARG A 102 6.89 8.71 -0.82
N ARG A 103 6.92 7.38 -0.83
CA ARG A 103 6.49 6.54 0.29
C ARG A 103 7.51 5.45 0.54
N TYR A 104 7.79 5.19 1.82
CA TYR A 104 8.78 4.24 2.27
C TYR A 104 8.11 3.06 2.97
N TYR A 105 8.71 1.88 2.85
CA TYR A 105 8.16 0.63 3.36
C TYR A 105 9.24 -0.26 3.94
N ILE A 106 8.86 -1.08 4.91
CA ILE A 106 9.64 -2.21 5.41
C ILE A 106 8.82 -3.50 5.26
N SER A 107 9.50 -4.65 5.08
CA SER A 107 8.82 -5.94 4.96
C SER A 107 9.62 -7.06 5.63
N SER A 108 8.90 -8.01 6.22
CA SER A 108 9.47 -9.29 6.71
C SER A 108 9.78 -10.25 5.56
N ARG A 109 9.25 -9.99 4.38
CA ARG A 109 9.48 -10.80 3.18
C ARG A 109 10.34 -10.06 2.17
N LEU A 110 11.39 -10.73 1.68
CA LEU A 110 12.18 -10.24 0.56
C LEU A 110 11.38 -10.45 -0.73
N MET A 111 11.20 -9.39 -1.51
CA MET A 111 10.45 -9.38 -2.78
C MET A 111 11.24 -8.65 -3.85
N THR A 112 10.93 -8.93 -5.13
CA THR A 112 11.38 -8.08 -6.23
C THR A 112 10.65 -6.73 -6.18
N ALA A 113 11.21 -5.70 -6.81
CA ALA A 113 10.56 -4.39 -6.89
C ALA A 113 9.20 -4.45 -7.61
N GLU A 114 9.04 -5.37 -8.57
CA GLU A 114 7.76 -5.61 -9.24
C GLU A 114 6.72 -6.21 -8.30
N ALA A 115 7.07 -7.27 -7.56
CA ALA A 115 6.16 -7.90 -6.60
C ALA A 115 5.77 -6.92 -5.47
N PHE A 116 6.73 -6.10 -5.02
CA PHE A 116 6.48 -5.02 -4.07
C PHE A 116 5.50 -3.97 -4.64
N ALA A 117 5.72 -3.51 -5.86
CA ALA A 117 4.83 -2.55 -6.53
C ALA A 117 3.41 -3.11 -6.67
N GLN A 118 3.27 -4.39 -7.03
CA GLN A 118 1.97 -5.08 -7.12
C GLN A 118 1.28 -5.17 -5.75
N ALA A 119 2.01 -5.47 -4.67
CA ALA A 119 1.48 -5.51 -3.30
C ALA A 119 0.97 -4.14 -2.84
N VAL A 120 1.74 -3.07 -3.09
CA VAL A 120 1.33 -1.69 -2.80
C VAL A 120 0.08 -1.30 -3.59
N ARG A 121 0.02 -1.60 -4.90
CA ARG A 121 -1.15 -1.33 -5.74
C ARG A 121 -2.39 -2.13 -5.29
N GLY A 122 -2.20 -3.39 -4.90
CA GLY A 122 -3.26 -4.24 -4.37
C GLY A 122 -3.90 -3.63 -3.10
N HIS A 123 -3.09 -3.12 -2.20
CA HIS A 123 -3.56 -2.43 -1.00
C HIS A 123 -4.40 -1.17 -1.34
N TRP A 124 -3.93 -0.34 -2.27
CA TRP A 124 -4.68 0.82 -2.77
C TRP A 124 -5.98 0.44 -3.49
N GLY A 125 -5.99 -0.73 -4.13
CA GLY A 125 -7.19 -1.28 -4.74
C GLY A 125 -8.29 -1.57 -3.71
N ILE A 126 -7.93 -1.98 -2.50
CA ILE A 126 -8.88 -2.18 -1.39
C ILE A 126 -9.43 -0.81 -0.94
N GLU A 127 -8.56 0.18 -0.75
CA GLU A 127 -8.96 1.51 -0.31
C GLU A 127 -9.91 2.17 -1.31
N ASN A 128 -9.57 2.17 -2.60
CA ASN A 128 -10.40 2.79 -3.64
C ASN A 128 -11.65 1.98 -4.00
N ARG A 129 -11.66 0.65 -3.86
CA ARG A 129 -12.79 -0.19 -4.27
C ARG A 129 -13.70 -0.57 -3.10
N LEU A 130 -13.17 -0.70 -1.89
CA LEU A 130 -13.94 -1.12 -0.73
C LEU A 130 -14.31 0.09 0.13
N HIS A 131 -13.34 0.82 0.64
CA HIS A 131 -13.60 1.95 1.55
C HIS A 131 -14.37 3.06 0.85
N TRP A 132 -13.96 3.48 -0.33
CA TRP A 132 -14.71 4.49 -1.10
C TRP A 132 -16.17 4.09 -1.35
N MET A 133 -16.43 2.82 -1.68
CA MET A 133 -17.81 2.34 -1.87
C MET A 133 -18.60 2.34 -0.56
N LEU A 134 -17.98 1.95 0.55
CA LEU A 134 -18.62 1.97 1.86
C LEU A 134 -18.91 3.41 2.31
N ASP A 135 -17.99 4.34 2.09
CA ASP A 135 -18.13 5.73 2.52
C ASP A 135 -19.09 6.52 1.63
N VAL A 136 -18.92 6.43 0.31
CA VAL A 136 -19.70 7.24 -0.64
C VAL A 136 -21.07 6.63 -0.93
N CYS A 137 -21.13 5.31 -1.23
CA CYS A 137 -22.39 4.67 -1.62
C CYS A 137 -23.23 4.23 -0.41
N PHE A 138 -22.57 3.79 0.67
CA PHE A 138 -23.27 3.32 1.87
C PHE A 138 -23.24 4.32 3.03
N GLY A 139 -22.56 5.46 2.89
CA GLY A 139 -22.48 6.51 3.89
C GLY A 139 -21.93 6.00 5.24
N GLU A 140 -20.86 5.20 5.23
CA GLU A 140 -20.34 4.58 6.44
C GLU A 140 -19.83 5.63 7.43
N ASP A 141 -19.08 6.62 6.96
CA ASP A 141 -18.57 7.74 7.77
C ASP A 141 -19.67 8.64 8.33
N ALA A 142 -20.79 8.75 7.63
CA ALA A 142 -21.94 9.55 8.05
C ALA A 142 -22.89 8.78 8.98
N ALA A 143 -22.61 7.51 9.29
CA ALA A 143 -23.50 6.70 10.12
C ALA A 143 -23.51 7.17 11.58
N THR A 144 -24.68 7.53 12.07
CA THR A 144 -24.89 8.00 13.45
C THR A 144 -25.23 6.90 14.44
N VAL A 145 -25.34 5.66 13.97
CA VAL A 145 -25.67 4.50 14.81
C VAL A 145 -24.46 4.16 15.68
N ARG A 146 -24.58 4.35 17.00
CA ARG A 146 -23.46 4.17 17.95
C ARG A 146 -23.83 3.36 19.19
N LYS A 147 -25.07 2.81 19.27
CA LYS A 147 -25.54 2.09 20.46
C LYS A 147 -25.07 0.63 20.41
N ASP A 148 -24.40 0.19 21.46
CA ASP A 148 -23.94 -1.18 21.67
C ASP A 148 -23.16 -1.73 20.43
N PHE A 149 -23.56 -2.90 19.94
CA PHE A 149 -22.98 -3.54 18.75
C PHE A 149 -23.61 -3.09 17.43
N ALA A 150 -24.52 -2.10 17.44
CA ALA A 150 -25.28 -1.72 16.25
C ALA A 150 -24.39 -1.15 15.13
N ALA A 151 -23.36 -0.38 15.47
CA ALA A 151 -22.40 0.14 14.51
C ALA A 151 -21.63 -0.99 13.81
N ASP A 152 -21.10 -1.94 14.58
CA ASP A 152 -20.37 -3.10 14.05
C ASP A 152 -21.26 -3.99 13.17
N ASN A 153 -22.48 -4.24 13.60
CA ASN A 153 -23.43 -5.05 12.86
C ASN A 153 -23.84 -4.37 11.55
N LEU A 154 -24.04 -3.05 11.55
CA LEU A 154 -24.35 -2.28 10.35
C LEU A 154 -23.18 -2.29 9.36
N SER A 155 -21.95 -2.09 9.83
CA SER A 155 -20.73 -2.17 8.99
C SER A 155 -20.57 -3.56 8.36
N ARG A 156 -20.78 -4.63 9.14
CA ARG A 156 -20.75 -6.01 8.62
C ARG A 156 -21.83 -6.25 7.57
N LEU A 157 -23.06 -5.77 7.81
CA LEU A 157 -24.16 -5.89 6.88
C LEU A 157 -23.87 -5.17 5.55
N LYS A 158 -23.35 -3.94 5.59
CA LYS A 158 -22.92 -3.19 4.40
C LYS A 158 -21.87 -3.96 3.59
N LYS A 159 -20.87 -4.57 4.25
CA LYS A 159 -19.85 -5.39 3.61
C LYS A 159 -20.42 -6.64 2.94
N ILE A 160 -21.38 -7.31 3.59
CA ILE A 160 -22.09 -8.46 3.01
C ILE A 160 -22.87 -8.04 1.76
N VAL A 161 -23.65 -6.96 1.84
CA VAL A 161 -24.42 -6.44 0.69
C VAL A 161 -23.49 -6.09 -0.47
N LEU A 162 -22.37 -5.41 -0.20
CA LEU A 162 -21.39 -5.06 -1.23
C LEU A 162 -20.81 -6.31 -1.91
N ASN A 163 -20.52 -7.37 -1.15
CA ASN A 163 -20.02 -8.63 -1.70
C ASN A 163 -21.06 -9.32 -2.59
N VAL A 164 -22.32 -9.33 -2.19
CA VAL A 164 -23.42 -9.91 -3.00
C VAL A 164 -23.56 -9.14 -4.31
N LEU A 165 -23.60 -7.82 -4.28
CA LEU A 165 -23.68 -6.96 -5.48
C LEU A 165 -22.50 -7.19 -6.44
N ARG A 166 -21.29 -7.42 -5.91
CA ARG A 166 -20.11 -7.72 -6.72
C ARG A 166 -20.18 -9.10 -7.37
N LEU A 167 -20.73 -10.09 -6.70
CA LEU A 167 -20.95 -11.43 -7.26
C LEU A 167 -21.96 -11.38 -8.40
N GLU A 168 -23.06 -10.64 -8.26
CA GLU A 168 -24.06 -10.50 -9.34
C GLU A 168 -23.48 -9.80 -10.56
N THR A 169 -22.73 -8.71 -10.38
CA THR A 169 -22.09 -8.01 -11.51
C THR A 169 -21.06 -8.88 -12.22
N ALA A 170 -20.29 -9.71 -11.49
CA ALA A 170 -19.35 -10.66 -12.08
C ALA A 170 -20.10 -11.75 -12.88
N THR A 171 -21.21 -12.26 -12.37
CA THR A 171 -22.02 -13.30 -13.05
C THR A 171 -22.70 -12.77 -14.31
N ALA A 172 -23.20 -11.52 -14.27
CA ALA A 172 -23.78 -10.85 -15.42
C ALA A 172 -22.75 -10.52 -16.53
N ALA A 173 -21.49 -10.35 -16.18
CA ALA A 173 -20.38 -10.13 -17.13
C ALA A 173 -19.94 -11.42 -17.83
N LEU A 174 -20.08 -12.59 -17.18
CA LEU A 174 -19.74 -13.91 -17.74
C LEU A 174 -20.85 -14.50 -18.62
N GLY A 175 -22.05 -13.92 -18.57
CA GLY A 175 -23.23 -14.39 -19.34
C GLY A 175 -23.46 -13.63 -20.65
N LYS A 176 -22.50 -12.81 -21.08
CA LYS A 176 -22.48 -12.13 -22.40
C LYS A 176 -21.30 -12.68 -23.21
#